data_e8e54d0339e2a1d9dc9401de0196fa1a
#
_entry.id   e8e54d0339e2a1d9dc9401de0196fa1a
#
_cell.length_a   1.000
_cell.length_b   1.000
_cell.length_c   1.000
_cell.angle_alpha   90.00
_cell.angle_beta   90.00
_cell.angle_gamma   90.00
#
_symmetry.space_group_name_H-M   'P 1'
#
loop_
_entity.id
_entity.type
_entity.pdbx_description
1 polymer ?
#
loop_
_entity_poly.entity_id
_entity_poly.type
_entity_poly.pdbx_seq_one_letter_code
_entity_poly.pdbx_strand_id
1 'polypeptide(L)'
;MESEELSVLLEQLNAGDSEAFDPVVSLAYVELKKIAGAMMRTQRRDHTLQPTALVNEAWLRLASGGSRWESRAHFFGAAARAMRQVMVAYARQRSAKKRAADFVRVEPYEAEMPAESPGFEMDRLDEAMTALGRVDQDLLRVIELRYFAGCTLAEVADLLGCSPATVKRRWTYARAWLYDYMNT
;
A
#
# COMPACT_ATOMS: atom_id res chain seq x y z
N MET A 1 -6.85 2.23 -24.22
CA MET A 1 -8.18 2.88 -24.10
C MET A 1 -8.45 3.28 -22.66
N GLU A 2 -8.82 2.37 -21.75
CA GLU A 2 -9.05 2.72 -20.32
C GLU A 2 -7.87 3.40 -19.62
N SER A 3 -6.64 3.07 -20.01
CA SER A 3 -5.41 3.63 -19.46
C SER A 3 -5.18 5.11 -19.85
N GLU A 4 -5.52 5.48 -21.07
CA GLU A 4 -5.44 6.85 -21.58
C GLU A 4 -6.57 7.70 -21.02
N GLU A 5 -7.76 7.15 -20.92
CA GLU A 5 -8.93 7.80 -20.36
C GLU A 5 -8.72 8.21 -18.90
N LEU A 6 -8.17 7.32 -18.08
CA LEU A 6 -7.84 7.64 -16.69
C LEU A 6 -6.78 8.76 -16.59
N SER A 7 -5.80 8.80 -17.51
CA SER A 7 -4.79 9.86 -17.51
C SER A 7 -5.41 11.23 -17.81
N VAL A 8 -6.29 11.30 -18.80
CA VAL A 8 -7.01 12.53 -19.13
C VAL A 8 -7.88 13.02 -17.98
N LEU A 9 -8.62 12.10 -17.34
CA LEU A 9 -9.45 12.45 -16.19
C LEU A 9 -8.63 12.93 -14.98
N LEU A 10 -7.44 12.35 -14.75
CA LEU A 10 -6.52 12.82 -13.71
C LEU A 10 -6.00 14.24 -14.01
N GLU A 11 -5.72 14.56 -15.28
CA GLU A 11 -5.34 15.92 -15.70
C GLU A 11 -6.46 16.92 -15.48
N GLN A 12 -7.71 16.57 -15.83
CA GLN A 12 -8.89 17.39 -15.58
C GLN A 12 -9.09 17.66 -14.09
N LEU A 13 -8.98 16.61 -13.27
CA LEU A 13 -9.08 16.72 -11.81
C LEU A 13 -7.98 17.63 -11.23
N ASN A 14 -6.75 17.53 -11.75
CA ASN A 14 -5.64 18.40 -11.37
C ASN A 14 -5.84 19.87 -11.80
N ALA A 15 -6.60 20.09 -12.88
CA ALA A 15 -6.98 21.43 -13.33
C ALA A 15 -8.10 22.05 -12.49
N GLY A 16 -8.66 21.31 -11.53
CA GLY A 16 -9.72 21.76 -10.63
C GLY A 16 -11.12 21.38 -11.09
N ASP A 17 -11.25 20.53 -12.11
CA ASP A 17 -12.53 19.98 -12.54
C ASP A 17 -13.00 18.91 -11.57
N SER A 18 -13.87 19.27 -10.65
CA SER A 18 -14.45 18.36 -9.66
C SER A 18 -15.39 17.31 -10.27
N GLU A 19 -15.91 17.53 -11.49
CA GLU A 19 -16.80 16.57 -12.16
C GLU A 19 -16.00 15.35 -12.66
N ALA A 20 -14.69 15.49 -12.87
CA ALA A 20 -13.81 14.37 -13.23
C ALA A 20 -13.60 13.37 -12.08
N PHE A 21 -13.99 13.73 -10.85
CA PHE A 21 -13.74 12.90 -9.65
C PHE A 21 -14.47 11.54 -9.72
N ASP A 22 -15.77 11.52 -9.95
CA ASP A 22 -16.57 10.30 -9.99
C ASP A 22 -16.17 9.37 -11.16
N PRO A 23 -15.90 9.87 -12.39
CA PRO A 23 -15.29 9.09 -13.45
C PRO A 23 -13.92 8.47 -13.07
N VAL A 24 -13.03 9.23 -12.44
CA VAL A 24 -11.73 8.70 -11.95
C VAL A 24 -11.96 7.57 -10.96
N VAL A 25 -12.87 7.75 -9.99
CA VAL A 25 -13.23 6.69 -9.03
C VAL A 25 -13.69 5.44 -9.77
N SER A 26 -14.64 5.58 -10.69
CA SER A 26 -15.27 4.46 -11.39
C SER A 26 -14.26 3.65 -12.20
N LEU A 27 -13.38 4.31 -12.97
CA LEU A 27 -12.35 3.66 -13.76
C LEU A 27 -11.24 3.06 -12.89
N ALA A 28 -10.81 3.75 -11.84
CA ALA A 28 -9.76 3.27 -10.96
C ALA A 28 -10.26 2.17 -10.01
N TYR A 29 -11.54 2.11 -9.69
CA TYR A 29 -12.08 1.21 -8.67
C TYR A 29 -11.77 -0.26 -8.93
N VAL A 30 -11.89 -0.70 -10.18
CA VAL A 30 -11.62 -2.09 -10.58
C VAL A 30 -10.15 -2.45 -10.29
N GLU A 31 -9.22 -1.58 -10.68
CA GLU A 31 -7.79 -1.77 -10.45
C GLU A 31 -7.44 -1.65 -8.95
N LEU A 32 -8.00 -0.69 -8.26
CA LEU A 32 -7.83 -0.54 -6.81
C LEU A 32 -8.34 -1.77 -6.05
N LYS A 33 -9.45 -2.36 -6.48
CA LYS A 33 -9.97 -3.60 -5.88
C LYS A 33 -9.07 -4.79 -6.15
N LYS A 34 -8.44 -4.90 -7.33
CA LYS A 34 -7.43 -5.92 -7.62
C LYS A 34 -6.20 -5.75 -6.71
N ILE A 35 -5.72 -4.51 -6.55
CA ILE A 35 -4.61 -4.16 -5.65
C ILE A 35 -4.95 -4.58 -4.21
N ALA A 36 -6.10 -4.17 -3.70
CA ALA A 36 -6.55 -4.52 -2.36
C ALA A 36 -6.65 -6.04 -2.16
N GLY A 37 -7.20 -6.76 -3.15
CA GLY A 37 -7.27 -8.22 -3.14
C GLY A 37 -5.89 -8.89 -3.13
N ALA A 38 -4.92 -8.34 -3.88
CA ALA A 38 -3.54 -8.83 -3.88
C ALA A 38 -2.86 -8.63 -2.52
N MET A 39 -2.98 -7.43 -1.94
CA MET A 39 -2.44 -7.11 -0.63
C MET A 39 -3.02 -8.02 0.48
N MET A 40 -4.31 -8.34 0.39
CA MET A 40 -4.98 -9.15 1.40
C MET A 40 -4.70 -10.65 1.27
N ARG A 41 -4.30 -11.17 0.09
CA ARG A 41 -3.87 -12.57 -0.07
C ARG A 41 -2.61 -12.90 0.72
N THR A 42 -1.75 -11.93 0.98
CA THR A 42 -0.52 -12.10 1.78
C THR A 42 -0.79 -12.08 3.28
N GLN A 43 -2.00 -11.71 3.69
CA GLN A 43 -2.39 -11.66 5.10
C GLN A 43 -2.96 -13.00 5.59
N ARG A 44 -2.88 -13.24 6.90
CA ARG A 44 -3.43 -14.45 7.54
C ARG A 44 -4.95 -14.53 7.35
N ARG A 45 -5.49 -15.77 7.29
CA ARG A 45 -6.93 -16.05 7.06
C ARG A 45 -7.91 -15.43 8.09
N ASP A 46 -7.42 -14.97 9.24
CA ASP A 46 -8.23 -14.32 10.28
C ASP A 46 -8.49 -12.82 10.03
N HIS A 47 -8.24 -12.33 8.82
CA HIS A 47 -8.39 -10.93 8.48
C HIS A 47 -9.87 -10.62 8.21
N THR A 48 -10.48 -9.77 9.06
CA THR A 48 -11.89 -9.37 8.94
C THR A 48 -12.11 -8.17 8.00
N LEU A 49 -11.02 -7.48 7.57
CA LEU A 49 -11.10 -6.39 6.62
C LEU A 49 -11.40 -6.94 5.22
N GLN A 50 -12.40 -6.37 4.55
CA GLN A 50 -12.76 -6.72 3.18
C GLN A 50 -12.01 -5.85 2.16
N PRO A 51 -11.68 -6.36 0.94
CA PRO A 51 -11.02 -5.55 -0.09
C PRO A 51 -11.75 -4.25 -0.42
N THR A 52 -13.08 -4.28 -0.44
CA THR A 52 -13.92 -3.09 -0.65
C THR A 52 -13.76 -2.05 0.46
N ALA A 53 -13.70 -2.48 1.71
CA ALA A 53 -13.48 -1.57 2.84
C ALA A 53 -12.08 -0.95 2.76
N LEU A 54 -11.06 -1.74 2.39
CA LEU A 54 -9.70 -1.24 2.20
C LEU A 54 -9.63 -0.17 1.10
N VAL A 55 -10.31 -0.39 -0.04
CA VAL A 55 -10.39 0.60 -1.12
C VAL A 55 -11.07 1.88 -0.65
N ASN A 56 -12.21 1.77 0.02
CA ASN A 56 -12.97 2.93 0.49
C ASN A 56 -12.17 3.77 1.50
N GLU A 57 -11.52 3.13 2.47
CA GLU A 57 -10.67 3.82 3.45
C GLU A 57 -9.45 4.49 2.80
N ALA A 58 -8.79 3.81 1.86
CA ALA A 58 -7.70 4.39 1.10
C ALA A 58 -8.16 5.58 0.26
N TRP A 59 -9.34 5.47 -0.35
CA TRP A 59 -9.95 6.53 -1.13
C TRP A 59 -10.21 7.79 -0.28
N LEU A 60 -10.80 7.65 0.89
CA LEU A 60 -11.03 8.78 1.81
C LEU A 60 -9.72 9.50 2.16
N ARG A 61 -8.62 8.77 2.34
CA ARG A 61 -7.29 9.34 2.59
C ARG A 61 -6.74 10.08 1.37
N LEU A 62 -6.94 9.53 0.16
CA LEU A 62 -6.53 10.18 -1.08
C LEU A 62 -7.29 11.47 -1.32
N ALA A 63 -8.61 11.45 -1.11
CA ALA A 63 -9.48 12.61 -1.30
C ALA A 63 -9.17 13.75 -0.30
N SER A 64 -8.86 13.41 0.97
CA SER A 64 -8.53 14.39 2.01
C SER A 64 -7.13 15.01 1.85
N GLY A 65 -6.23 14.36 1.11
CA GLY A 65 -4.84 14.78 0.96
C GLY A 65 -4.59 15.95 0.02
N GLY A 66 -5.58 16.42 -0.73
CA GLY A 66 -5.44 17.53 -1.70
C GLY A 66 -4.37 17.26 -2.78
N SER A 67 -4.05 15.99 -3.04
CA SER A 67 -2.91 15.59 -3.85
C SER A 67 -3.18 15.83 -5.33
N ARG A 68 -2.25 16.48 -6.00
CA ARG A 68 -2.18 16.50 -7.47
C ARG A 68 -1.59 15.16 -7.96
N TRP A 69 -2.25 14.57 -8.92
CA TRP A 69 -1.86 13.30 -9.52
C TRP A 69 -1.07 13.55 -10.80
N GLU A 70 0.25 13.67 -10.72
CA GLU A 70 1.13 13.98 -11.86
C GLU A 70 1.07 12.93 -12.98
N SER A 71 0.68 11.72 -12.65
CA SER A 71 0.54 10.61 -13.58
C SER A 71 -0.31 9.48 -12.99
N ARG A 72 -0.75 8.56 -13.86
CA ARG A 72 -1.39 7.31 -13.46
C ARG A 72 -0.53 6.50 -12.48
N ALA A 73 0.80 6.45 -12.70
CA ALA A 73 1.74 5.80 -11.79
C ALA A 73 1.76 6.45 -10.41
N HIS A 74 1.73 7.78 -10.37
CA HIS A 74 1.66 8.54 -9.12
C HIS A 74 0.35 8.23 -8.38
N PHE A 75 -0.78 8.22 -9.08
CA PHE A 75 -2.08 7.87 -8.50
C PHE A 75 -2.10 6.47 -7.89
N PHE A 76 -1.73 5.42 -8.65
CA PHE A 76 -1.73 4.04 -8.13
C PHE A 76 -0.68 3.80 -7.05
N GLY A 77 0.48 4.44 -7.13
CA GLY A 77 1.49 4.41 -6.06
C GLY A 77 0.97 5.03 -4.77
N ALA A 78 0.32 6.20 -4.86
CA ALA A 78 -0.31 6.83 -3.70
C ALA A 78 -1.46 5.98 -3.13
N ALA A 79 -2.26 5.35 -3.98
CA ALA A 79 -3.34 4.45 -3.56
C ALA A 79 -2.78 3.21 -2.83
N ALA A 80 -1.75 2.57 -3.37
CA ALA A 80 -1.08 1.43 -2.74
C ALA A 80 -0.50 1.82 -1.37
N ARG A 81 0.11 3.00 -1.26
CA ARG A 81 0.60 3.56 0.01
C ARG A 81 -0.53 3.80 1.00
N ALA A 82 -1.63 4.42 0.58
CA ALA A 82 -2.79 4.66 1.42
C ALA A 82 -3.39 3.35 1.93
N MET A 83 -3.54 2.34 1.07
CA MET A 83 -4.00 1.00 1.46
C MET A 83 -3.07 0.34 2.48
N ARG A 84 -1.74 0.41 2.27
CA ARG A 84 -0.76 -0.09 3.24
C ARG A 84 -0.94 0.57 4.60
N GLN A 85 -1.07 1.89 4.65
CA GLN A 85 -1.28 2.62 5.90
C GLN A 85 -2.59 2.24 6.60
N VAL A 86 -3.66 1.97 5.84
CA VAL A 86 -4.93 1.45 6.41
C VAL A 86 -4.69 0.08 7.04
N MET A 87 -3.98 -0.82 6.35
CA MET A 87 -3.68 -2.16 6.86
C MET A 87 -2.81 -2.12 8.12
N VAL A 88 -1.79 -1.26 8.16
CA VAL A 88 -0.95 -1.02 9.36
C VAL A 88 -1.80 -0.52 10.52
N ALA A 89 -2.62 0.49 10.31
CA ALA A 89 -3.51 1.02 11.35
C ALA A 89 -4.48 -0.04 11.88
N TYR A 90 -5.03 -0.86 10.98
CA TYR A 90 -5.92 -1.96 11.34
C TYR A 90 -5.19 -3.05 12.15
N ALA A 91 -3.97 -3.42 11.75
CA ALA A 91 -3.14 -4.39 12.47
C ALA A 91 -2.81 -3.89 13.89
N ARG A 92 -2.42 -2.60 14.04
CA ARG A 92 -2.17 -1.96 15.33
C ARG A 92 -3.40 -1.98 16.24
N GLN A 93 -4.56 -1.61 15.70
CA GLN A 93 -5.82 -1.60 16.45
C GLN A 93 -6.21 -3.02 16.93
N ARG A 94 -6.04 -4.03 16.07
CA ARG A 94 -6.31 -5.42 16.41
C ARG A 94 -5.38 -5.94 17.52
N SER A 95 -4.09 -5.65 17.42
CA SER A 95 -3.08 -6.01 18.42
C SER A 95 -3.36 -5.34 19.78
N ALA A 96 -3.78 -4.07 19.76
CA ALA A 96 -4.18 -3.36 20.97
C ALA A 96 -5.43 -3.96 21.62
N LYS A 97 -6.47 -4.31 20.84
CA LYS A 97 -7.68 -4.97 21.35
C LYS A 97 -7.39 -6.36 21.92
N LYS A 98 -6.50 -7.13 21.29
CA LYS A 98 -6.10 -8.45 21.79
C LYS A 98 -5.37 -8.32 23.13
N ARG A 99 -4.40 -7.41 23.24
CA ARG A 99 -3.71 -7.15 24.53
C ARG A 99 -4.67 -6.69 25.63
N ALA A 100 -5.61 -5.79 25.32
CA ALA A 100 -6.62 -5.37 26.29
C ALA A 100 -7.53 -6.51 26.76
N ALA A 101 -7.89 -7.44 25.87
CA ALA A 101 -8.66 -8.64 26.23
C ALA A 101 -7.84 -9.63 27.06
N ASP A 102 -6.55 -9.76 26.79
CA ASP A 102 -5.63 -10.61 27.55
C ASP A 102 -5.36 -10.02 28.95
N PHE A 103 -5.31 -8.70 29.12
CA PHE A 103 -5.17 -8.02 30.42
C PHE A 103 -6.36 -8.28 31.38
N VAL A 104 -7.54 -8.54 30.86
CA VAL A 104 -8.74 -8.88 31.66
C VAL A 104 -8.71 -10.35 32.14
N ARG A 105 -7.77 -11.17 31.65
CA ARG A 105 -7.80 -12.63 31.80
C ARG A 105 -6.60 -13.25 32.52
N VAL A 106 -5.63 -12.50 33.03
CA VAL A 106 -4.38 -13.08 33.54
C VAL A 106 -4.18 -12.86 35.03
N GLU A 107 -4.20 -13.98 35.77
CA GLU A 107 -3.32 -14.14 36.93
C GLU A 107 -1.84 -14.13 36.48
N PRO A 108 -0.91 -13.63 37.33
CA PRO A 108 0.48 -13.47 36.95
C PRO A 108 1.19 -14.83 36.87
N TYR A 109 1.26 -15.42 35.69
CA TYR A 109 2.17 -16.52 35.40
C TYR A 109 3.14 -16.09 34.32
N GLU A 110 4.41 -16.39 34.53
CA GLU A 110 5.61 -16.02 33.77
C GLU A 110 5.36 -15.79 32.28
N ALA A 111 5.54 -14.55 31.84
CA ALA A 111 5.41 -14.15 30.45
C ALA A 111 6.63 -14.70 29.68
N GLU A 112 6.46 -15.83 29.01
CA GLU A 112 7.26 -16.12 27.83
C GLU A 112 7.08 -14.96 26.84
N MET A 113 8.19 -14.42 26.34
CA MET A 113 8.18 -13.34 25.35
C MET A 113 7.20 -13.70 24.23
N PRO A 114 6.19 -12.86 23.95
CA PRO A 114 5.23 -13.18 22.90
C PRO A 114 5.98 -13.34 21.58
N ALA A 115 5.78 -14.49 20.93
CA ALA A 115 6.17 -14.67 19.54
C ALA A 115 5.70 -13.45 18.76
N GLU A 116 6.59 -12.86 17.97
CA GLU A 116 6.40 -11.59 17.24
C GLU A 116 4.97 -11.47 16.70
N SER A 117 4.22 -10.51 17.23
CA SER A 117 2.82 -10.38 16.85
C SER A 117 2.76 -9.84 15.41
N PRO A 118 1.78 -10.27 14.58
CA PRO A 118 1.66 -9.82 13.19
C PRO A 118 1.63 -8.30 13.00
N GLY A 119 1.28 -7.55 14.06
CA GLY A 119 1.33 -6.10 14.09
C GLY A 119 2.76 -5.54 14.13
N PHE A 120 3.68 -6.22 14.81
CA PHE A 120 5.07 -5.80 14.92
C PHE A 120 5.81 -5.93 13.58
N GLU A 121 5.62 -7.03 12.85
CA GLU A 121 6.20 -7.19 11.50
C GLU A 121 5.69 -6.13 10.52
N MET A 122 4.40 -5.78 10.62
CA MET A 122 3.82 -4.77 9.74
C MET A 122 4.33 -3.36 10.08
N ASP A 123 4.56 -3.04 11.35
CA ASP A 123 5.15 -1.78 11.78
C ASP A 123 6.60 -1.64 11.31
N ARG A 124 7.42 -2.70 11.46
CA ARG A 124 8.79 -2.72 10.93
C ARG A 124 8.83 -2.57 9.41
N LEU A 125 7.93 -3.22 8.69
CA LEU A 125 7.82 -3.06 7.25
C LEU A 125 7.46 -1.62 6.88
N ASP A 126 6.54 -0.97 7.61
CA ASP A 126 6.15 0.42 7.36
C ASP A 126 7.32 1.40 7.61
N GLU A 127 8.10 1.19 8.66
CA GLU A 127 9.32 1.94 8.94
C GLU A 127 10.37 1.73 7.85
N ALA A 128 10.62 0.49 7.45
CA ALA A 128 11.57 0.15 6.38
C ALA A 128 11.17 0.79 5.04
N MET A 129 9.90 0.74 4.68
CA MET A 129 9.37 1.39 3.48
C MET A 129 9.53 2.91 3.54
N THR A 130 9.29 3.50 4.70
CA THR A 130 9.48 4.94 4.91
C THR A 130 10.96 5.32 4.80
N ALA A 131 11.85 4.53 5.37
CA ALA A 131 13.29 4.73 5.26
C ALA A 131 13.79 4.55 3.82
N LEU A 132 13.33 3.51 3.11
CA LEU A 132 13.64 3.29 1.69
C LEU A 132 13.24 4.51 0.84
N GLY A 133 12.06 5.08 1.09
CA GLY A 133 11.59 6.27 0.37
C GLY A 133 12.43 7.52 0.61
N ARG A 134 13.12 7.62 1.75
CA ARG A 134 14.09 8.71 2.01
C ARG A 134 15.40 8.49 1.28
N VAL A 135 15.77 7.24 1.02
CA VAL A 135 16.97 6.88 0.26
C VAL A 135 16.74 7.03 -1.24
N ASP A 136 15.63 6.44 -1.73
CA ASP A 136 15.29 6.46 -3.15
C ASP A 136 13.78 6.24 -3.35
N GLN A 137 13.11 7.27 -3.86
CA GLN A 137 11.67 7.27 -4.14
C GLN A 137 11.28 6.29 -5.25
N ASP A 138 12.14 6.09 -6.24
CA ASP A 138 11.85 5.17 -7.35
C ASP A 138 11.90 3.71 -6.88
N LEU A 139 12.79 3.38 -5.95
CA LEU A 139 12.82 2.06 -5.30
C LEU A 139 11.54 1.83 -4.51
N LEU A 140 11.10 2.83 -3.74
CA LEU A 140 9.84 2.75 -3.00
C LEU A 140 8.66 2.54 -3.94
N ARG A 141 8.54 3.32 -5.03
CA ARG A 141 7.47 3.17 -6.03
C ARG A 141 7.44 1.78 -6.65
N VAL A 142 8.61 1.25 -7.00
CA VAL A 142 8.70 -0.13 -7.53
C VAL A 142 8.20 -1.15 -6.52
N ILE A 143 8.54 -1.03 -5.24
CA ILE A 143 8.01 -1.92 -4.18
C ILE A 143 6.50 -1.76 -4.04
N GLU A 144 6.00 -0.53 -3.98
CA GLU A 144 4.57 -0.25 -3.85
C GLU A 144 3.76 -0.87 -5.00
N LEU A 145 4.21 -0.68 -6.23
CA LEU A 145 3.53 -1.22 -7.42
C LEU A 145 3.69 -2.74 -7.58
N ARG A 146 4.88 -3.29 -7.32
CA ARG A 146 5.13 -4.73 -7.50
C ARG A 146 4.57 -5.59 -6.38
N TYR A 147 4.87 -5.22 -5.14
CA TYR A 147 4.53 -6.04 -3.98
C TYR A 147 3.09 -5.81 -3.52
N PHE A 148 2.68 -4.55 -3.41
CA PHE A 148 1.36 -4.23 -2.89
C PHE A 148 0.30 -4.16 -4.00
N ALA A 149 0.59 -3.50 -5.14
CA ALA A 149 -0.36 -3.41 -6.24
C ALA A 149 -0.40 -4.67 -7.13
N GLY A 150 0.59 -5.58 -7.01
CA GLY A 150 0.63 -6.81 -7.80
C GLY A 150 0.91 -6.60 -9.29
N CYS A 151 1.38 -5.41 -9.69
CA CYS A 151 1.70 -5.10 -11.07
C CYS A 151 2.84 -5.99 -11.59
N THR A 152 2.79 -6.37 -12.87
CA THR A 152 3.88 -7.05 -13.57
C THR A 152 5.08 -6.11 -13.78
N LEU A 153 6.24 -6.66 -14.15
CA LEU A 153 7.40 -5.82 -14.48
C LEU A 153 7.13 -4.88 -15.67
N ALA A 154 6.34 -5.35 -16.65
CA ALA A 154 5.98 -4.56 -17.81
C ALA A 154 5.06 -3.40 -17.42
N GLU A 155 4.00 -3.66 -16.66
CA GLU A 155 3.08 -2.63 -16.18
C GLU A 155 3.79 -1.55 -15.34
N VAL A 156 4.71 -1.96 -14.45
CA VAL A 156 5.51 -0.99 -13.67
C VAL A 156 6.44 -0.19 -14.59
N ALA A 157 7.03 -0.82 -15.59
CA ALA A 157 7.89 -0.15 -16.56
C ALA A 157 7.12 0.93 -17.35
N ASP A 158 5.93 0.58 -17.82
CA ASP A 158 5.02 1.51 -18.51
C ASP A 158 4.60 2.67 -17.59
N LEU A 159 4.23 2.34 -16.34
CA LEU A 159 3.84 3.34 -15.36
C LEU A 159 4.97 4.30 -14.98
N LEU A 160 6.21 3.81 -14.89
CA LEU A 160 7.38 4.61 -14.47
C LEU A 160 8.16 5.19 -15.64
N GLY A 161 7.75 4.96 -16.89
CA GLY A 161 8.43 5.46 -18.09
C GLY A 161 9.87 4.91 -18.23
N CYS A 162 10.10 3.65 -17.85
CA CYS A 162 11.43 3.05 -17.89
C CYS A 162 11.38 1.62 -18.47
N SER A 163 12.55 0.98 -18.69
CA SER A 163 12.57 -0.38 -19.22
C SER A 163 12.22 -1.43 -18.17
N PRO A 164 11.63 -2.59 -18.56
CA PRO A 164 11.41 -3.72 -17.64
C PRO A 164 12.70 -4.22 -16.96
N ALA A 165 13.83 -4.11 -17.65
CA ALA A 165 15.14 -4.44 -17.09
C ALA A 165 15.53 -3.50 -15.94
N THR A 166 15.23 -2.20 -16.09
CA THR A 166 15.43 -1.20 -15.04
C THR A 166 14.56 -1.51 -13.83
N VAL A 167 13.27 -1.83 -14.04
CA VAL A 167 12.35 -2.23 -12.96
C VAL A 167 12.86 -3.48 -12.26
N LYS A 168 13.29 -4.50 -12.99
CA LYS A 168 13.84 -5.74 -12.42
C LYS A 168 15.05 -5.46 -11.53
N ARG A 169 15.98 -4.61 -11.97
CA ARG A 169 17.16 -4.23 -11.19
C ARG A 169 16.76 -3.49 -9.91
N ARG A 170 15.89 -2.48 -10.03
CA ARG A 170 15.37 -1.70 -8.89
C ARG A 170 14.64 -2.60 -7.90
N TRP A 171 13.80 -3.50 -8.39
CA TRP A 171 13.08 -4.48 -7.57
C TRP A 171 14.02 -5.38 -6.76
N THR A 172 15.05 -5.93 -7.41
CA THR A 172 16.04 -6.79 -6.75
C THR A 172 16.79 -6.03 -5.67
N TYR A 173 17.23 -4.81 -5.96
CA TYR A 173 17.94 -3.96 -5.00
C TYR A 173 17.05 -3.55 -3.83
N ALA A 174 15.85 -3.08 -4.09
CA ALA A 174 14.91 -2.65 -3.06
C ALA A 174 14.54 -3.78 -2.09
N ARG A 175 14.34 -5.00 -2.62
CA ARG A 175 14.09 -6.18 -1.79
C ARG A 175 15.26 -6.54 -0.88
N ALA A 176 16.48 -6.52 -1.40
CA ALA A 176 17.69 -6.78 -0.61
C ALA A 176 17.84 -5.72 0.49
N TRP A 177 17.66 -4.45 0.15
CA TRP A 177 17.73 -3.35 1.11
C TRP A 177 16.68 -3.48 2.23
N LEU A 178 15.43 -3.78 1.88
CA LEU A 178 14.36 -4.00 2.86
C LEU A 178 14.67 -5.20 3.77
N TYR A 179 15.18 -6.29 3.19
CA TYR A 179 15.57 -7.47 3.94
C TYR A 179 16.66 -7.14 4.97
N ASP A 180 17.70 -6.44 4.55
CA ASP A 180 18.79 -6.04 5.45
C ASP A 180 18.28 -5.10 6.55
N TYR A 181 17.48 -4.11 6.20
CA TYR A 181 16.90 -3.17 7.17
C TYR A 181 16.00 -3.86 8.21
N MET A 182 15.21 -4.84 7.80
CA MET A 182 14.31 -5.58 8.69
C MET A 182 15.03 -6.61 9.56
N ASN A 183 16.26 -7.00 9.25
CA ASN A 183 17.05 -7.95 10.04
C ASN A 183 18.13 -7.29 10.90
N THR A 184 18.23 -5.97 10.86
CA THR A 184 19.10 -5.17 11.75
C THR A 184 18.34 -4.74 12.99
#